data_755a7fc07e0165399ae1955bfe4e13e6
#
_entry.id   755a7fc07e0165399ae1955bfe4e13e6
#
_cell.length_a   1.000
_cell.length_b   1.000
_cell.length_c   1.000
_cell.angle_alpha   90.00
_cell.angle_beta   90.00
_cell.angle_gamma   90.00
#
_symmetry.space_group_name_H-M   'P 1'
#
loop_
_entity.id
_entity.type
_entity.pdbx_description
1 polymer ?
#
loop_
_entity_poly.entity_id
_entity_poly.type
_entity_poly.pdbx_seq_one_letter_code
_entity_poly.pdbx_strand_id
1 'polypeptide(L)'
;MQKDAVGFHFVDKSYVVPKGDSKNYTSVLMEIAEKNDINVIIPCSDEELLSISKEKDKFVKKGIIPICSDYETVYKANEKGLMLKFLKEKNIRVPRFCLPKNIEEIKEVAKEFGYPHNPFVVKPRLARGGRGFKIVKEQSDFFDSRNNSIKLRHLIDVLEDYEEFLEIVLMEYLPGEEYSVDALAYNGEPLYIIPRKRIKALGGPSIVGEVVQNDDVKSMVSKIIKTFGFHLNANIQLKYSIEKVPLVYEINPRVSGTIVANDAAGVNLLYYGIKLAVGQEIPKYKPMRNVKMLRYFEEVFIHEQK
;
A
#
# COMPACT_ATOMS: atom_id res chain seq x y z
N MET A 1 -4.41 -8.77 19.97
CA MET A 1 -5.19 -8.78 18.73
C MET A 1 -6.62 -9.24 18.98
N GLN A 2 -7.57 -8.89 18.12
CA GLN A 2 -9.00 -9.15 18.35
C GLN A 2 -9.28 -10.66 18.22
N LYS A 3 -9.95 -11.22 19.23
CA LYS A 3 -10.41 -12.62 19.17
C LYS A 3 -11.65 -12.79 18.27
N ASP A 4 -12.31 -11.67 17.92
CA ASP A 4 -13.58 -11.63 17.17
C ASP A 4 -13.36 -11.11 15.74
N ALA A 5 -12.28 -11.55 15.08
CA ALA A 5 -12.06 -11.18 13.69
C ALA A 5 -13.00 -11.98 12.78
N VAL A 6 -13.81 -11.29 11.97
CA VAL A 6 -14.77 -11.91 11.02
C VAL A 6 -14.09 -12.97 10.14
N GLY A 7 -12.83 -12.73 9.70
CA GLY A 7 -12.07 -13.70 8.92
C GLY A 7 -11.88 -15.07 9.56
N PHE A 8 -11.99 -15.18 10.89
CA PHE A 8 -11.86 -16.46 11.58
C PHE A 8 -12.98 -17.44 11.26
N HIS A 9 -14.11 -16.95 10.77
CA HIS A 9 -15.26 -17.77 10.39
C HIS A 9 -15.21 -18.29 8.94
N PHE A 10 -14.19 -17.88 8.17
CA PHE A 10 -14.04 -18.25 6.75
C PHE A 10 -12.76 -19.03 6.47
N VAL A 11 -12.06 -19.52 7.50
CA VAL A 11 -10.79 -20.25 7.39
C VAL A 11 -10.85 -21.58 8.10
N ASP A 12 -10.03 -22.54 7.67
CA ASP A 12 -9.97 -23.88 8.28
C ASP A 12 -9.41 -23.82 9.72
N LYS A 13 -8.42 -22.93 9.95
CA LYS A 13 -7.83 -22.71 11.28
C LYS A 13 -7.47 -21.24 11.45
N SER A 14 -7.70 -20.71 12.65
CA SER A 14 -7.37 -19.34 13.02
C SER A 14 -6.50 -19.29 14.28
N TYR A 15 -5.61 -18.30 14.34
CA TYR A 15 -4.68 -18.12 15.45
C TYR A 15 -4.60 -16.65 15.83
N VAL A 16 -4.60 -16.38 17.14
CA VAL A 16 -4.30 -15.05 17.68
C VAL A 16 -2.78 -14.97 17.88
N VAL A 17 -2.13 -14.11 17.12
CA VAL A 17 -0.68 -13.92 17.15
C VAL A 17 -0.33 -12.52 17.70
N PRO A 18 0.92 -12.27 18.14
CA PRO A 18 1.40 -10.94 18.50
C PRO A 18 1.22 -9.94 17.35
N LYS A 19 1.37 -8.64 17.62
CA LYS A 19 1.39 -7.63 16.56
C LYS A 19 2.57 -7.89 15.61
N GLY A 20 2.41 -7.57 14.32
CA GLY A 20 3.41 -7.80 13.28
C GLY A 20 4.78 -7.16 13.55
N ASP A 21 4.83 -6.08 14.32
CA ASP A 21 6.05 -5.37 14.77
C ASP A 21 6.63 -5.89 16.09
N SER A 22 5.99 -6.87 16.73
CA SER A 22 6.48 -7.44 18.00
C SER A 22 7.70 -8.34 17.77
N LYS A 23 8.66 -8.29 18.70
CA LYS A 23 9.93 -9.05 18.62
C LYS A 23 9.75 -10.57 18.46
N ASN A 24 8.67 -11.11 18.98
CA ASN A 24 8.37 -12.55 18.95
C ASN A 24 7.36 -12.92 17.84
N TYR A 25 6.95 -11.98 16.98
CA TYR A 25 5.94 -12.25 15.95
C TYR A 25 6.37 -13.37 14.99
N THR A 26 7.56 -13.25 14.42
CA THR A 26 8.07 -14.21 13.42
C THR A 26 8.34 -15.59 13.99
N SER A 27 8.81 -15.70 15.24
CA SER A 27 9.01 -17.00 15.91
C SER A 27 7.69 -17.70 16.15
N VAL A 28 6.68 -17.01 16.68
CA VAL A 28 5.33 -17.57 16.86
C VAL A 28 4.71 -18.00 15.53
N LEU A 29 4.90 -17.20 14.47
CA LEU A 29 4.39 -17.53 13.15
C LEU A 29 5.07 -18.78 12.56
N MET A 30 6.38 -18.93 12.75
CA MET A 30 7.12 -20.13 12.33
C MET A 30 6.64 -21.38 13.08
N GLU A 31 6.45 -21.32 14.40
CA GLU A 31 5.92 -22.42 15.20
C GLU A 31 4.52 -22.86 14.72
N ILE A 32 3.63 -21.90 14.44
CA ILE A 32 2.30 -22.18 13.89
C ILE A 32 2.42 -22.85 12.52
N ALA A 33 3.29 -22.34 11.65
CA ALA A 33 3.47 -22.86 10.30
C ALA A 33 4.01 -24.30 10.32
N GLU A 34 5.03 -24.60 11.13
CA GLU A 34 5.58 -25.94 11.30
C GLU A 34 4.54 -26.91 11.86
N LYS A 35 3.80 -26.51 12.90
CA LYS A 35 2.76 -27.35 13.53
C LYS A 35 1.61 -27.73 12.58
N ASN A 36 1.38 -26.94 11.53
CA ASN A 36 0.27 -27.13 10.61
C ASN A 36 0.71 -27.43 9.17
N ASP A 37 1.97 -27.80 8.96
CA ASP A 37 2.54 -28.14 7.65
C ASP A 37 2.33 -27.05 6.59
N ILE A 38 2.46 -25.78 6.99
CA ILE A 38 2.29 -24.63 6.11
C ILE A 38 3.58 -24.39 5.32
N ASN A 39 3.48 -24.37 3.99
CA ASN A 39 4.59 -24.16 3.08
C ASN A 39 4.68 -22.75 2.53
N VAL A 40 3.60 -21.94 2.60
CA VAL A 40 3.54 -20.58 2.05
C VAL A 40 2.92 -19.62 3.05
N ILE A 41 3.54 -18.45 3.22
CA ILE A 41 3.00 -17.35 4.04
C ILE A 41 2.79 -16.12 3.16
N ILE A 42 1.62 -15.49 3.29
CA ILE A 42 1.24 -14.29 2.55
C ILE A 42 1.05 -13.14 3.53
N PRO A 43 2.01 -12.21 3.65
CA PRO A 43 1.83 -11.02 4.48
C PRO A 43 0.79 -10.08 3.84
N CYS A 44 -0.22 -9.70 4.63
CA CYS A 44 -1.32 -8.84 4.18
C CYS A 44 -1.25 -7.42 4.77
N SER A 45 -0.41 -7.19 5.77
CA SER A 45 -0.17 -5.87 6.36
C SER A 45 1.31 -5.47 6.26
N ASP A 46 1.59 -4.17 6.37
CA ASP A 46 2.94 -3.64 6.19
C ASP A 46 3.89 -4.04 7.34
N GLU A 47 3.36 -4.19 8.59
CA GLU A 47 4.16 -4.64 9.75
C GLU A 47 4.55 -6.10 9.65
N GLU A 48 3.58 -6.94 9.27
CA GLU A 48 3.85 -8.36 9.01
C GLU A 48 4.89 -8.50 7.90
N LEU A 49 4.70 -7.74 6.81
CA LEU A 49 5.60 -7.77 5.66
C LEU A 49 7.03 -7.40 6.05
N LEU A 50 7.21 -6.30 6.80
CA LEU A 50 8.54 -5.85 7.25
C LEU A 50 9.21 -6.90 8.13
N SER A 51 8.49 -7.46 9.10
CA SER A 51 9.03 -8.46 10.02
C SER A 51 9.34 -9.79 9.31
N ILE A 52 8.44 -10.25 8.44
CA ILE A 52 8.62 -11.50 7.68
C ILE A 52 9.76 -11.35 6.67
N SER A 53 9.82 -10.24 5.92
CA SER A 53 10.89 -10.03 4.94
C SER A 53 12.27 -9.93 5.59
N LYS A 54 12.37 -9.35 6.79
CA LYS A 54 13.62 -9.28 7.56
C LYS A 54 14.15 -10.66 7.99
N GLU A 55 13.24 -11.59 8.25
CA GLU A 55 13.56 -12.96 8.69
C GLU A 55 13.34 -13.99 7.58
N LYS A 56 13.22 -13.57 6.31
CA LYS A 56 12.87 -14.38 5.15
C LYS A 56 13.70 -15.67 5.06
N ASP A 57 15.01 -15.54 5.25
CA ASP A 57 15.93 -16.69 5.18
C ASP A 57 15.65 -17.76 6.24
N LYS A 58 15.18 -17.36 7.43
CA LYS A 58 14.81 -18.31 8.48
C LYS A 58 13.58 -19.12 8.11
N PHE A 59 12.59 -18.47 7.49
CA PHE A 59 11.41 -19.17 6.96
C PHE A 59 11.80 -20.14 5.86
N VAL A 60 12.59 -19.70 4.89
CA VAL A 60 13.02 -20.54 3.75
C VAL A 60 13.82 -21.77 4.22
N LYS A 61 14.71 -21.64 5.22
CA LYS A 61 15.45 -22.77 5.83
C LYS A 61 14.54 -23.81 6.46
N LYS A 62 13.31 -23.42 6.84
CA LYS A 62 12.28 -24.32 7.40
C LYS A 62 11.30 -24.83 6.33
N GLY A 63 11.57 -24.58 5.04
CA GLY A 63 10.68 -24.96 3.94
C GLY A 63 9.42 -24.10 3.80
N ILE A 64 9.38 -22.93 4.44
CA ILE A 64 8.26 -22.00 4.41
C ILE A 64 8.63 -20.85 3.47
N ILE A 65 7.81 -20.56 2.46
CA ILE A 65 8.06 -19.55 1.43
C ILE A 65 7.23 -18.30 1.71
N PRO A 66 7.83 -17.18 2.13
CA PRO A 66 7.11 -15.92 2.24
C PRO A 66 6.87 -15.27 0.86
N ILE A 67 5.64 -14.86 0.59
CA ILE A 67 5.27 -14.15 -0.65
C ILE A 67 5.64 -12.66 -0.51
N CYS A 68 6.91 -12.36 -0.63
CA CYS A 68 7.43 -10.99 -0.55
C CYS A 68 8.78 -10.85 -1.26
N SER A 69 9.11 -9.60 -1.63
CA SER A 69 10.45 -9.20 -2.03
C SER A 69 11.44 -9.27 -0.86
N ASP A 70 12.72 -9.04 -1.12
CA ASP A 70 13.75 -8.98 -0.07
C ASP A 70 13.56 -7.74 0.80
N TYR A 71 14.04 -7.81 2.05
CA TYR A 71 13.81 -6.78 3.07
C TYR A 71 14.21 -5.37 2.61
N GLU A 72 15.37 -5.21 1.98
CA GLU A 72 15.83 -3.90 1.51
C GLU A 72 14.86 -3.28 0.48
N THR A 73 14.35 -4.08 -0.44
CA THR A 73 13.33 -3.66 -1.41
C THR A 73 12.02 -3.30 -0.71
N VAL A 74 11.57 -4.16 0.21
CA VAL A 74 10.35 -3.95 0.99
C VAL A 74 10.44 -2.66 1.82
N TYR A 75 11.50 -2.49 2.60
CA TYR A 75 11.67 -1.34 3.48
C TYR A 75 11.74 -0.02 2.69
N LYS A 76 12.57 0.01 1.64
CA LYS A 76 12.72 1.19 0.77
C LYS A 76 11.43 1.57 0.05
N ALA A 77 10.65 0.60 -0.41
CA ALA A 77 9.39 0.84 -1.08
C ALA A 77 8.26 1.29 -0.13
N ASN A 78 8.26 0.76 1.10
CA ASN A 78 7.21 1.03 2.08
C ASN A 78 7.39 2.37 2.81
N GLU A 79 8.62 2.83 3.01
CA GLU A 79 8.93 4.12 3.61
C GLU A 79 8.84 5.22 2.54
N LYS A 80 7.83 6.10 2.65
CA LYS A 80 7.47 7.06 1.60
C LYS A 80 8.60 8.04 1.25
N GLY A 81 9.35 8.49 2.25
CA GLY A 81 10.48 9.40 2.02
C GLY A 81 11.62 8.74 1.26
N LEU A 82 11.98 7.50 1.64
CA LEU A 82 13.00 6.72 0.94
C LEU A 82 12.56 6.36 -0.47
N MET A 83 11.31 5.93 -0.62
CA MET A 83 10.71 5.61 -1.91
C MET A 83 10.81 6.79 -2.88
N LEU A 84 10.36 7.98 -2.47
CA LEU A 84 10.35 9.17 -3.32
C LEU A 84 11.78 9.63 -3.66
N LYS A 85 12.70 9.63 -2.70
CA LYS A 85 14.12 9.94 -2.95
C LYS A 85 14.72 8.97 -3.95
N PHE A 86 14.58 7.67 -3.73
CA PHE A 86 15.12 6.63 -4.59
C PHE A 86 14.59 6.73 -6.02
N LEU A 87 13.27 6.94 -6.20
CA LEU A 87 12.70 7.08 -7.54
C LEU A 87 13.21 8.35 -8.24
N LYS A 88 13.35 9.46 -7.53
CA LYS A 88 13.92 10.71 -8.06
C LYS A 88 15.36 10.52 -8.50
N GLU A 89 16.19 9.84 -7.71
CA GLU A 89 17.58 9.50 -8.05
C GLU A 89 17.69 8.60 -9.30
N LYS A 90 16.68 7.78 -9.54
CA LYS A 90 16.55 6.92 -10.74
C LYS A 90 15.85 7.60 -11.92
N ASN A 91 15.68 8.93 -11.88
CA ASN A 91 15.00 9.71 -12.91
C ASN A 91 13.56 9.24 -13.22
N ILE A 92 12.89 8.68 -12.22
CA ILE A 92 11.44 8.39 -12.28
C ILE A 92 10.71 9.59 -11.69
N ARG A 93 9.73 10.10 -12.44
CA ARG A 93 8.94 11.25 -12.02
C ARG A 93 8.11 10.91 -10.79
N VAL A 94 8.23 11.76 -9.76
CA VAL A 94 7.46 11.71 -8.52
C VAL A 94 6.83 13.08 -8.27
N PRO A 95 5.80 13.20 -7.42
CA PRO A 95 5.32 14.50 -6.96
C PRO A 95 6.44 15.34 -6.38
N ARG A 96 6.35 16.66 -6.47
CA ARG A 96 7.22 17.52 -5.65
C ARG A 96 6.99 17.16 -4.19
N PHE A 97 8.07 16.98 -3.45
CA PHE A 97 7.99 16.57 -2.05
C PHE A 97 9.09 17.18 -1.21
N CYS A 98 8.83 17.26 0.09
CA CYS A 98 9.80 17.62 1.11
C CYS A 98 9.67 16.68 2.31
N LEU A 99 10.78 16.46 3.00
CA LEU A 99 10.86 15.74 4.27
C LEU A 99 11.29 16.77 5.33
N PRO A 100 10.35 17.53 5.90
CA PRO A 100 10.67 18.60 6.83
C PRO A 100 11.23 18.04 8.14
N LYS A 101 12.09 18.81 8.77
CA LYS A 101 12.72 18.48 10.06
C LYS A 101 12.15 19.30 11.23
N ASN A 102 11.40 20.35 10.91
CA ASN A 102 10.82 21.29 11.89
C ASN A 102 9.62 22.02 11.28
N ILE A 103 8.95 22.80 12.10
CA ILE A 103 7.75 23.58 11.73
C ILE A 103 8.07 24.69 10.72
N GLU A 104 9.23 25.30 10.83
CA GLU A 104 9.66 26.38 9.94
C GLU A 104 9.80 25.87 8.51
N GLU A 105 10.40 24.70 8.30
CA GLU A 105 10.49 24.07 6.99
C GLU A 105 9.09 23.73 6.43
N ILE A 106 8.12 23.36 7.27
CA ILE A 106 6.74 23.14 6.84
C ILE A 106 6.13 24.44 6.30
N LYS A 107 6.33 25.55 7.01
CA LYS A 107 5.81 26.88 6.60
C LYS A 107 6.43 27.37 5.28
N GLU A 108 7.72 27.14 5.09
CA GLU A 108 8.45 27.48 3.86
C GLU A 108 7.94 26.64 2.67
N VAL A 109 7.89 25.34 2.82
CA VAL A 109 7.42 24.42 1.78
C VAL A 109 5.94 24.65 1.44
N ALA A 110 5.11 24.99 2.43
CA ALA A 110 3.72 25.37 2.17
C ALA A 110 3.63 26.58 1.22
N LYS A 111 4.48 27.59 1.39
CA LYS A 111 4.57 28.75 0.48
C LYS A 111 5.05 28.33 -0.91
N GLU A 112 6.09 27.47 -0.99
CA GLU A 112 6.60 26.96 -2.27
C GLU A 112 5.56 26.14 -3.04
N PHE A 113 4.67 25.43 -2.36
CA PHE A 113 3.54 24.71 -2.97
C PHE A 113 2.38 25.65 -3.34
N GLY A 114 2.45 26.92 -2.91
CA GLY A 114 1.46 27.96 -3.25
C GLY A 114 0.28 28.07 -2.28
N TYR A 115 0.40 27.56 -1.06
CA TYR A 115 -0.58 27.77 0.01
C TYR A 115 -0.69 29.27 0.32
N PRO A 116 -1.89 29.85 0.53
CA PRO A 116 -3.19 29.18 0.73
C PRO A 116 -3.98 28.85 -0.55
N HIS A 117 -3.53 29.29 -1.71
CA HIS A 117 -4.28 29.13 -2.98
C HIS A 117 -4.26 27.69 -3.49
N ASN A 118 -3.13 27.03 -3.39
CA ASN A 118 -2.96 25.63 -3.78
C ASN A 118 -2.93 24.72 -2.55
N PRO A 119 -3.70 23.63 -2.53
CA PRO A 119 -3.59 22.62 -1.48
C PRO A 119 -2.30 21.82 -1.63
N PHE A 120 -1.88 21.20 -0.53
CA PHE A 120 -0.83 20.20 -0.53
C PHE A 120 -1.19 19.03 0.39
N VAL A 121 -0.40 17.97 0.38
CA VAL A 121 -0.66 16.75 1.13
C VAL A 121 0.41 16.56 2.18
N VAL A 122 -0.02 16.13 3.38
CA VAL A 122 0.85 15.65 4.44
C VAL A 122 0.53 14.19 4.78
N LYS A 123 1.56 13.38 4.96
CA LYS A 123 1.46 11.96 5.36
C LYS A 123 2.59 11.62 6.32
N PRO A 124 2.37 10.74 7.32
CA PRO A 124 3.49 10.09 8.00
C PRO A 124 4.31 9.27 7.00
N ARG A 125 5.63 9.23 7.18
CA ARG A 125 6.54 8.47 6.32
C ARG A 125 6.24 6.97 6.35
N LEU A 126 5.99 6.44 7.55
CA LEU A 126 5.52 5.08 7.79
C LEU A 126 4.08 5.14 8.31
N ALA A 127 3.09 4.85 7.48
CA ALA A 127 1.69 4.79 7.87
C ALA A 127 0.88 3.92 6.91
N ARG A 128 -0.23 3.37 7.38
CA ARG A 128 -1.06 2.38 6.70
C ARG A 128 -2.46 2.88 6.41
N GLY A 129 -3.03 2.39 5.31
CA GLY A 129 -4.46 2.52 5.04
C GLY A 129 -4.96 3.96 5.05
N GLY A 130 -4.12 4.94 4.68
CA GLY A 130 -4.46 6.35 4.70
C GLY A 130 -4.49 6.99 6.10
N ARG A 131 -4.01 6.30 7.15
CA ARG A 131 -3.92 6.89 8.49
C ARG A 131 -2.94 8.05 8.49
N GLY A 132 -3.35 9.17 9.10
CA GLY A 132 -2.54 10.39 9.17
C GLY A 132 -2.43 11.17 7.85
N PHE A 133 -3.04 10.70 6.75
CA PHE A 133 -3.16 11.47 5.51
C PHE A 133 -4.07 12.68 5.71
N LYS A 134 -3.56 13.87 5.37
CA LYS A 134 -4.34 15.11 5.35
C LYS A 134 -4.07 15.91 4.08
N ILE A 135 -5.11 16.55 3.56
CA ILE A 135 -5.01 17.59 2.54
C ILE A 135 -4.99 18.93 3.26
N VAL A 136 -3.89 19.64 3.17
CA VAL A 136 -3.75 20.97 3.77
C VAL A 136 -4.30 22.00 2.79
N LYS A 137 -5.38 22.69 3.17
CA LYS A 137 -6.05 23.72 2.37
C LYS A 137 -6.73 24.76 3.26
N GLU A 138 -6.88 25.99 2.78
CA GLU A 138 -7.47 27.08 3.57
C GLU A 138 -8.97 26.87 3.82
N GLN A 139 -9.71 26.43 2.81
CA GLN A 139 -11.13 26.10 2.95
C GLN A 139 -11.28 24.64 3.43
N SER A 140 -11.17 24.44 4.73
CA SER A 140 -11.37 23.15 5.37
C SER A 140 -12.65 23.22 6.22
N ASP A 141 -13.59 22.32 5.94
CA ASP A 141 -14.78 22.15 6.77
C ASP A 141 -14.44 21.24 7.95
N PHE A 142 -14.36 21.82 9.13
CA PHE A 142 -14.03 21.11 10.37
C PHE A 142 -15.09 20.04 10.74
N PHE A 143 -16.36 20.28 10.38
CA PHE A 143 -17.46 19.38 10.73
C PHE A 143 -17.65 18.24 9.72
N ASP A 144 -17.03 18.27 8.54
CA ASP A 144 -17.05 17.12 7.63
C ASP A 144 -15.93 16.13 7.98
N SER A 145 -16.23 15.23 8.88
CA SER A 145 -15.30 14.14 9.30
C SER A 145 -14.88 13.22 8.14
N ARG A 146 -15.60 13.24 7.02
CA ARG A 146 -15.27 12.50 5.79
C ARG A 146 -14.20 13.22 4.97
N ASN A 147 -13.98 14.49 5.24
CA ASN A 147 -13.03 15.33 4.55
C ASN A 147 -11.68 15.27 5.29
N ASN A 148 -10.71 14.50 4.77
CA ASN A 148 -9.35 14.44 5.31
C ASN A 148 -8.57 15.75 5.12
N SER A 149 -9.23 16.92 5.26
CA SER A 149 -8.63 18.22 5.10
C SER A 149 -8.37 18.90 6.44
N ILE A 150 -7.32 19.73 6.48
CA ILE A 150 -6.91 20.51 7.65
C ILE A 150 -6.34 21.85 7.18
N LYS A 151 -6.50 22.92 7.98
CA LYS A 151 -5.79 24.18 7.75
C LYS A 151 -4.35 24.07 8.21
N LEU A 152 -3.43 24.80 7.57
CA LEU A 152 -2.01 24.78 7.93
C LEU A 152 -1.79 25.11 9.42
N ARG A 153 -2.47 26.11 9.97
CA ARG A 153 -2.37 26.47 11.40
C ARG A 153 -2.71 25.28 12.31
N HIS A 154 -3.82 24.57 12.03
CA HIS A 154 -4.23 23.43 12.85
C HIS A 154 -3.29 22.22 12.67
N LEU A 155 -2.66 22.07 11.50
CA LEU A 155 -1.60 21.07 11.31
C LEU A 155 -0.40 21.39 12.20
N ILE A 156 -0.01 22.67 12.27
CA ILE A 156 1.09 23.14 13.11
C ILE A 156 0.75 22.90 14.57
N ASP A 157 -0.42 23.36 15.05
CA ASP A 157 -0.89 23.14 16.42
C ASP A 157 -0.79 21.66 16.82
N VAL A 158 -1.26 20.75 15.95
CA VAL A 158 -1.20 19.29 16.20
C VAL A 158 0.25 18.79 16.27
N LEU A 159 1.15 19.31 15.42
CA LEU A 159 2.55 18.87 15.41
C LEU A 159 3.35 19.40 16.60
N GLU A 160 3.00 20.57 17.12
CA GLU A 160 3.61 21.16 18.32
C GLU A 160 3.22 20.42 19.61
N ASP A 161 2.10 19.69 19.63
CA ASP A 161 1.67 18.87 20.76
C ASP A 161 2.51 17.57 20.94
N TYR A 162 3.35 17.21 19.96
CA TYR A 162 4.21 16.04 20.07
C TYR A 162 5.56 16.41 20.69
N GLU A 163 6.05 15.59 21.62
CA GLU A 163 7.36 15.77 22.27
C GLU A 163 8.52 15.74 21.28
N GLU A 164 8.41 14.90 20.24
CA GLU A 164 9.37 14.78 19.14
C GLU A 164 8.71 15.11 17.80
N PHE A 165 9.45 15.74 16.92
CA PHE A 165 8.96 16.08 15.60
C PHE A 165 8.64 14.81 14.78
N LEU A 166 7.40 14.69 14.32
CA LEU A 166 6.94 13.51 13.57
C LEU A 166 7.62 13.41 12.21
N GLU A 167 8.07 12.23 11.86
CA GLU A 167 8.58 11.93 10.53
C GLU A 167 7.44 11.94 9.48
N ILE A 168 7.29 13.05 8.81
CA ILE A 168 6.27 13.28 7.79
C ILE A 168 6.87 13.54 6.41
N VAL A 169 6.06 13.40 5.38
CA VAL A 169 6.33 13.85 4.03
C VAL A 169 5.25 14.85 3.60
N LEU A 170 5.69 15.99 3.07
CA LEU A 170 4.84 16.93 2.37
C LEU A 170 4.94 16.65 0.88
N MET A 171 3.81 16.64 0.18
CA MET A 171 3.76 16.44 -1.26
C MET A 171 2.81 17.44 -1.91
N GLU A 172 3.08 17.82 -3.14
CA GLU A 172 2.11 18.59 -3.92
C GLU A 172 0.79 17.81 -4.08
N TYR A 173 -0.30 18.54 -4.14
CA TYR A 173 -1.61 17.95 -4.40
C TYR A 173 -1.76 17.56 -5.87
N LEU A 174 -2.12 16.32 -6.12
CA LEU A 174 -2.38 15.83 -7.47
C LEU A 174 -3.89 15.83 -7.72
N PRO A 175 -4.42 16.64 -8.68
CA PRO A 175 -5.85 16.79 -8.88
C PRO A 175 -6.48 15.73 -9.79
N GLY A 176 -5.66 15.00 -10.56
CA GLY A 176 -6.14 14.13 -11.62
C GLY A 176 -6.66 12.78 -11.14
N GLU A 177 -6.86 11.88 -12.09
CA GLU A 177 -7.35 10.52 -11.84
C GLU A 177 -6.36 9.71 -11.00
N GLU A 178 -6.89 8.88 -10.12
CA GLU A 178 -6.13 8.03 -9.21
C GLU A 178 -6.20 6.57 -9.60
N TYR A 179 -5.06 5.90 -9.56
CA TYR A 179 -4.93 4.49 -9.90
C TYR A 179 -4.26 3.72 -8.77
N SER A 180 -4.80 2.53 -8.49
CA SER A 180 -4.16 1.50 -7.68
C SER A 180 -3.85 0.34 -8.60
N VAL A 181 -2.57 0.06 -8.81
CA VAL A 181 -2.10 -0.90 -9.79
C VAL A 181 -1.54 -2.11 -9.08
N ASP A 182 -2.21 -3.24 -9.24
CA ASP A 182 -1.69 -4.50 -8.74
C ASP A 182 -0.75 -5.10 -9.79
N ALA A 183 0.40 -5.55 -9.35
CA ALA A 183 1.41 -6.13 -10.20
C ALA A 183 1.92 -7.45 -9.63
N LEU A 184 2.31 -8.34 -10.53
CA LEU A 184 3.06 -9.55 -10.25
C LEU A 184 4.36 -9.49 -11.04
N ALA A 185 5.48 -9.67 -10.35
CA ALA A 185 6.81 -9.62 -10.93
C ALA A 185 7.60 -10.87 -10.55
N TYR A 186 8.62 -11.18 -11.31
CA TYR A 186 9.56 -12.23 -10.98
C TYR A 186 10.99 -11.71 -11.15
N ASN A 187 11.70 -11.57 -10.04
CA ASN A 187 13.08 -11.06 -9.99
C ASN A 187 13.27 -9.75 -10.78
N GLY A 188 12.39 -8.78 -10.55
CA GLY A 188 12.45 -7.46 -11.19
C GLY A 188 11.76 -7.37 -12.56
N GLU A 189 11.39 -8.50 -13.17
CA GLU A 189 10.67 -8.48 -14.45
C GLU A 189 9.15 -8.52 -14.23
N PRO A 190 8.39 -7.56 -14.75
CA PRO A 190 6.93 -7.52 -14.61
C PRO A 190 6.27 -8.60 -15.48
N LEU A 191 5.45 -9.45 -14.86
CA LEU A 191 4.66 -10.47 -15.56
C LEU A 191 3.21 -10.00 -15.81
N TYR A 192 2.63 -9.34 -14.81
CA TYR A 192 1.30 -8.74 -14.90
C TYR A 192 1.32 -7.34 -14.29
N ILE A 193 0.64 -6.42 -14.96
CA ILE A 193 0.38 -5.05 -14.45
C ILE A 193 -1.08 -4.76 -14.75
N ILE A 194 -1.90 -4.62 -13.71
CA ILE A 194 -3.35 -4.44 -13.81
C ILE A 194 -3.76 -3.10 -13.20
N PRO A 195 -3.91 -2.05 -14.02
CA PRO A 195 -4.39 -0.76 -13.56
C PRO A 195 -5.86 -0.83 -13.15
N ARG A 196 -6.15 -0.33 -11.96
CA ARG A 196 -7.50 -0.12 -11.46
C ARG A 196 -7.68 1.35 -11.11
N LYS A 197 -8.60 2.02 -11.82
CA LYS A 197 -9.00 3.39 -11.53
C LYS A 197 -9.77 3.41 -10.22
N ARG A 198 -9.41 4.32 -9.31
CA ARG A 198 -10.10 4.54 -8.05
C ARG A 198 -11.16 5.62 -8.24
N ILE A 199 -12.43 5.23 -8.24
CA ILE A 199 -13.56 6.15 -8.46
C ILE A 199 -14.03 6.74 -7.14
N LYS A 200 -14.14 5.90 -6.10
CA LYS A 200 -14.51 6.32 -4.75
C LYS A 200 -13.76 5.51 -3.72
N ALA A 201 -13.21 6.17 -2.72
CA ALA A 201 -12.53 5.55 -1.59
C ALA A 201 -13.22 5.94 -0.27
N LEU A 202 -13.10 5.08 0.75
CA LEU A 202 -13.57 5.34 2.10
C LEU A 202 -12.48 4.87 3.07
N GLY A 203 -11.90 5.80 3.82
CA GLY A 203 -10.89 5.50 4.83
C GLY A 203 -9.63 4.79 4.28
N GLY A 204 -9.28 5.03 3.00
CA GLY A 204 -8.14 4.42 2.33
C GLY A 204 -8.52 3.41 1.24
N PRO A 205 -9.24 2.32 1.50
CA PRO A 205 -9.63 1.35 0.48
C PRO A 205 -10.62 1.90 -0.55
N SER A 206 -10.51 1.45 -1.82
CA SER A 206 -11.54 1.75 -2.83
C SER A 206 -12.83 1.00 -2.53
N ILE A 207 -13.96 1.72 -2.54
CA ILE A 207 -15.32 1.15 -2.50
C ILE A 207 -15.95 1.09 -3.89
N VAL A 208 -15.50 1.95 -4.80
CA VAL A 208 -15.82 1.88 -6.24
C VAL A 208 -14.51 1.96 -7.01
N GLY A 209 -14.26 0.98 -7.85
CA GLY A 209 -13.08 0.93 -8.72
C GLY A 209 -13.39 0.20 -10.02
N GLU A 210 -12.56 0.42 -11.02
CA GLU A 210 -12.70 -0.17 -12.36
C GLU A 210 -11.37 -0.65 -12.89
N VAL A 211 -11.30 -1.92 -13.33
CA VAL A 211 -10.13 -2.45 -14.04
C VAL A 211 -10.14 -1.86 -15.45
N VAL A 212 -9.07 -1.17 -15.81
CA VAL A 212 -8.96 -0.44 -17.08
C VAL A 212 -7.63 -0.72 -17.76
N GLN A 213 -7.57 -0.40 -19.06
CA GLN A 213 -6.33 -0.33 -19.80
C GLN A 213 -5.83 1.12 -19.80
N ASN A 214 -4.59 1.31 -19.33
CA ASN A 214 -3.91 2.61 -19.34
C ASN A 214 -2.40 2.36 -19.55
N ASP A 215 -1.92 2.64 -20.75
CA ASP A 215 -0.56 2.28 -21.15
C ASP A 215 0.49 3.19 -20.48
N ASP A 216 0.17 4.45 -20.21
CA ASP A 216 1.06 5.36 -19.48
C ASP A 216 1.29 4.86 -18.04
N VAL A 217 0.20 4.47 -17.36
CA VAL A 217 0.25 3.90 -16.01
C VAL A 217 1.03 2.58 -16.02
N LYS A 218 0.77 1.69 -16.99
CA LYS A 218 1.51 0.41 -17.13
C LYS A 218 2.99 0.63 -17.37
N SER A 219 3.34 1.55 -18.25
CA SER A 219 4.73 1.90 -18.56
C SER A 219 5.45 2.42 -17.31
N MET A 220 4.83 3.33 -16.57
CA MET A 220 5.37 3.86 -15.32
C MET A 220 5.60 2.74 -14.29
N VAL A 221 4.60 1.90 -14.06
CA VAL A 221 4.68 0.79 -13.10
C VAL A 221 5.74 -0.23 -13.53
N SER A 222 5.87 -0.54 -14.81
CA SER A 222 6.91 -1.43 -15.33
C SER A 222 8.31 -0.90 -14.99
N LYS A 223 8.56 0.40 -15.19
CA LYS A 223 9.83 1.04 -14.81
C LYS A 223 10.09 0.94 -13.30
N ILE A 224 9.07 1.18 -12.48
CA ILE A 224 9.17 1.09 -11.01
C ILE A 224 9.52 -0.33 -10.58
N ILE A 225 8.84 -1.35 -11.12
CA ILE A 225 9.10 -2.76 -10.82
C ILE A 225 10.56 -3.12 -11.10
N LYS A 226 11.07 -2.78 -12.29
CA LYS A 226 12.46 -3.03 -12.68
C LYS A 226 13.46 -2.28 -11.80
N THR A 227 13.16 -1.02 -11.47
CA THR A 227 14.05 -0.16 -10.68
C THR A 227 14.19 -0.66 -9.23
N PHE A 228 13.12 -1.15 -8.63
CA PHE A 228 13.16 -1.72 -7.27
C PHE A 228 13.62 -3.18 -7.24
N GLY A 229 13.54 -3.90 -8.36
CA GLY A 229 13.78 -5.33 -8.41
C GLY A 229 12.67 -6.14 -7.71
N PHE A 230 11.42 -5.71 -7.80
CA PHE A 230 10.33 -6.40 -7.09
C PHE A 230 10.23 -7.88 -7.47
N HIS A 231 9.91 -8.68 -6.45
CA HIS A 231 9.63 -10.11 -6.58
C HIS A 231 8.24 -10.41 -6.01
N LEU A 232 7.43 -11.15 -6.77
CA LEU A 232 6.03 -11.49 -6.48
C LEU A 232 5.11 -10.25 -6.47
N ASN A 233 4.15 -10.19 -5.54
CA ASN A 233 3.07 -9.20 -5.57
C ASN A 233 3.50 -7.83 -5.05
N ALA A 234 3.08 -6.78 -5.76
CA ALA A 234 3.19 -5.39 -5.31
C ALA A 234 1.96 -4.59 -5.74
N ASN A 235 1.63 -3.56 -4.98
CA ASN A 235 0.60 -2.58 -5.32
C ASN A 235 1.20 -1.18 -5.37
N ILE A 236 1.11 -0.54 -6.53
CA ILE A 236 1.66 0.78 -6.82
C ILE A 236 0.50 1.77 -6.99
N GLN A 237 0.53 2.89 -6.26
CA GLN A 237 -0.50 3.91 -6.34
C GLN A 237 0.04 5.16 -7.04
N LEU A 238 -0.69 5.59 -8.07
CA LEU A 238 -0.36 6.73 -8.89
C LEU A 238 -1.56 7.67 -8.99
N LYS A 239 -1.27 8.94 -9.19
CA LYS A 239 -2.29 9.94 -9.48
C LYS A 239 -1.78 10.90 -10.55
N TYR A 240 -2.66 11.33 -11.43
CA TYR A 240 -2.28 12.26 -12.48
C TYR A 240 -2.06 13.67 -11.93
N SER A 241 -0.98 14.32 -12.35
CA SER A 241 -0.73 15.72 -12.12
C SER A 241 -1.67 16.60 -12.98
N ILE A 242 -1.61 17.91 -12.77
CA ILE A 242 -2.33 18.88 -13.61
C ILE A 242 -1.87 18.81 -15.08
N GLU A 243 -0.60 18.43 -15.33
CA GLU A 243 -0.03 18.24 -16.66
C GLU A 243 -0.37 16.87 -17.28
N LYS A 244 -1.28 16.15 -16.68
CA LYS A 244 -1.71 14.80 -17.11
C LYS A 244 -0.56 13.77 -17.17
N VAL A 245 0.37 13.86 -16.23
CA VAL A 245 1.45 12.87 -16.05
C VAL A 245 1.12 11.98 -14.84
N PRO A 246 1.16 10.66 -14.94
CA PRO A 246 0.97 9.78 -13.80
C PRO A 246 2.20 9.83 -12.88
N LEU A 247 2.00 10.20 -11.63
CA LEU A 247 3.04 10.31 -10.61
C LEU A 247 2.78 9.30 -9.49
N VAL A 248 3.80 8.52 -9.14
CA VAL A 248 3.70 7.56 -8.03
C VAL A 248 3.82 8.29 -6.69
N TYR A 249 2.91 8.01 -5.78
CA TYR A 249 2.91 8.63 -4.46
C TYR A 249 2.92 7.63 -3.30
N GLU A 250 2.72 6.34 -3.59
CA GLU A 250 2.74 5.25 -2.59
C GLU A 250 3.02 3.91 -3.25
N ILE A 251 3.84 3.09 -2.62
CA ILE A 251 4.08 1.70 -3.01
C ILE A 251 3.84 0.81 -1.79
N ASN A 252 3.04 -0.22 -1.98
CA ASN A 252 2.79 -1.28 -1.01
C ASN A 252 3.35 -2.58 -1.60
N PRO A 253 4.52 -3.06 -1.17
CA PRO A 253 5.15 -4.25 -1.74
C PRO A 253 4.48 -5.55 -1.27
N ARG A 254 3.17 -5.61 -1.39
CA ARG A 254 2.25 -6.70 -1.03
C ARG A 254 0.97 -6.62 -1.84
N VAL A 255 0.10 -7.60 -1.64
CA VAL A 255 -1.25 -7.61 -2.21
C VAL A 255 -2.09 -6.43 -1.69
N SER A 256 -2.92 -5.86 -2.57
CA SER A 256 -3.84 -4.78 -2.18
C SER A 256 -5.12 -5.33 -1.54
N GLY A 257 -5.76 -4.52 -0.69
CA GLY A 257 -7.07 -4.86 -0.12
C GLY A 257 -8.22 -4.93 -1.14
N THR A 258 -7.95 -4.68 -2.42
CA THR A 258 -8.91 -4.73 -3.52
C THR A 258 -8.45 -5.64 -4.67
N ILE A 259 -7.50 -6.53 -4.41
CA ILE A 259 -6.93 -7.49 -5.38
C ILE A 259 -7.98 -8.40 -6.02
N VAL A 260 -9.10 -8.65 -5.33
CA VAL A 260 -10.23 -9.43 -5.83
C VAL A 260 -10.82 -8.89 -7.14
N ALA A 261 -10.66 -7.60 -7.44
CA ALA A 261 -11.09 -7.03 -8.71
C ALA A 261 -10.31 -7.59 -9.91
N ASN A 262 -9.07 -8.00 -9.68
CA ASN A 262 -8.23 -8.62 -10.72
C ASN A 262 -8.70 -10.05 -11.00
N ASP A 263 -9.12 -10.78 -9.97
CA ASP A 263 -9.70 -12.12 -10.12
C ASP A 263 -11.00 -12.06 -10.91
N ALA A 264 -11.89 -11.12 -10.58
CA ALA A 264 -13.10 -10.84 -11.36
C ALA A 264 -12.79 -10.46 -12.83
N ALA A 265 -11.62 -9.85 -13.09
CA ALA A 265 -11.13 -9.58 -14.43
C ALA A 265 -10.45 -10.79 -15.12
N GLY A 266 -10.45 -11.96 -14.48
CA GLY A 266 -9.89 -13.20 -15.02
C GLY A 266 -8.42 -13.44 -14.69
N VAL A 267 -7.83 -12.67 -13.76
CA VAL A 267 -6.41 -12.80 -13.40
C VAL A 267 -6.24 -12.83 -11.87
N ASN A 268 -6.15 -14.02 -11.31
CA ASN A 268 -5.93 -14.20 -9.87
C ASN A 268 -4.45 -14.02 -9.53
N LEU A 269 -4.03 -12.75 -9.32
CA LEU A 269 -2.63 -12.42 -9.05
C LEU A 269 -2.11 -12.99 -7.73
N LEU A 270 -2.97 -13.19 -6.73
CA LEU A 270 -2.58 -13.82 -5.48
C LEU A 270 -2.21 -15.29 -5.71
N TYR A 271 -3.08 -16.03 -6.38
CA TYR A 271 -2.84 -17.43 -6.71
C TYR A 271 -1.63 -17.60 -7.62
N TYR A 272 -1.46 -16.72 -8.62
CA TYR A 272 -0.29 -16.77 -9.50
C TYR A 272 1.01 -16.46 -8.76
N GLY A 273 0.97 -15.57 -7.76
CA GLY A 273 2.10 -15.34 -6.87
C GLY A 273 2.51 -16.59 -6.08
N ILE A 274 1.53 -17.34 -5.57
CA ILE A 274 1.75 -18.62 -4.89
C ILE A 274 2.37 -19.63 -5.86
N LYS A 275 1.79 -19.81 -7.05
CA LYS A 275 2.32 -20.74 -8.07
C LYS A 275 3.78 -20.46 -8.42
N LEU A 276 4.11 -19.19 -8.67
CA LEU A 276 5.49 -18.79 -8.96
C LEU A 276 6.43 -19.07 -7.80
N ALA A 277 5.99 -18.78 -6.57
CA ALA A 277 6.80 -19.01 -5.38
C ALA A 277 7.15 -20.48 -5.15
N VAL A 278 6.24 -21.40 -5.52
CA VAL A 278 6.49 -22.86 -5.46
C VAL A 278 7.03 -23.44 -6.77
N GLY A 279 7.51 -22.60 -7.69
CA GLY A 279 8.15 -23.02 -8.94
C GLY A 279 7.21 -23.54 -10.03
N GLN A 280 5.93 -23.22 -9.96
CA GLN A 280 4.94 -23.62 -10.97
C GLN A 280 4.73 -22.54 -12.04
N GLU A 281 4.42 -22.94 -13.25
CA GLU A 281 4.08 -22.04 -14.33
C GLU A 281 2.74 -21.34 -14.11
N ILE A 282 2.62 -20.12 -14.61
CA ILE A 282 1.41 -19.31 -14.59
C ILE A 282 0.91 -19.04 -16.02
N PRO A 283 -0.39 -18.97 -16.23
CA PRO A 283 -0.94 -18.69 -17.56
C PRO A 283 -0.72 -17.22 -17.95
N LYS A 284 -0.64 -16.96 -19.26
CA LYS A 284 -0.55 -15.62 -19.84
C LYS A 284 -1.92 -15.18 -20.36
N TYR A 285 -2.80 -14.72 -19.47
CA TYR A 285 -4.09 -14.15 -19.86
C TYR A 285 -4.03 -12.61 -19.91
N LYS A 286 -4.87 -12.03 -20.76
CA LYS A 286 -5.15 -10.60 -20.72
C LYS A 286 -6.33 -10.38 -19.77
N PRO A 287 -6.25 -9.42 -18.85
CA PRO A 287 -7.39 -9.11 -17.99
C PRO A 287 -8.58 -8.63 -18.79
N MET A 288 -9.78 -8.97 -18.34
CA MET A 288 -11.03 -8.45 -18.92
C MET A 288 -11.05 -6.93 -18.79
N ARG A 289 -11.63 -6.25 -19.79
CA ARG A 289 -11.83 -4.80 -19.73
C ARG A 289 -13.17 -4.50 -19.06
N ASN A 290 -13.28 -3.31 -18.49
CA ASN A 290 -14.53 -2.76 -17.93
C ASN A 290 -15.12 -3.57 -16.76
N VAL A 291 -14.30 -4.24 -15.97
CA VAL A 291 -14.76 -4.82 -14.71
C VAL A 291 -14.85 -3.74 -13.66
N LYS A 292 -16.07 -3.42 -13.23
CA LYS A 292 -16.35 -2.46 -12.17
C LYS A 292 -16.61 -3.18 -10.87
N MET A 293 -15.84 -2.83 -9.85
CA MET A 293 -16.02 -3.31 -8.48
C MET A 293 -16.86 -2.30 -7.70
N LEU A 294 -17.92 -2.79 -7.06
CA LEU A 294 -18.71 -2.09 -6.06
C LEU A 294 -18.59 -2.88 -4.75
N ARG A 295 -18.14 -2.24 -3.68
CA ARG A 295 -18.00 -2.88 -2.37
C ARG A 295 -19.19 -2.54 -1.50
N TYR A 296 -19.71 -3.53 -0.81
CA TYR A 296 -20.77 -3.41 0.19
C TYR A 296 -20.33 -4.08 1.49
N PHE A 297 -21.06 -3.80 2.57
CA PHE A 297 -20.87 -4.46 3.86
C PHE A 297 -21.92 -5.56 3.99
N GLU A 298 -21.51 -6.66 4.61
CA GLU A 298 -22.36 -7.81 4.90
C GLU A 298 -22.07 -8.26 6.34
N GLU A 299 -23.11 -8.64 7.07
CA GLU A 299 -23.03 -9.08 8.45
C GLU A 299 -22.88 -10.60 8.52
N VAL A 300 -22.10 -11.06 9.52
CA VAL A 300 -22.01 -12.47 9.88
C VAL A 300 -22.63 -12.65 11.26
N PHE A 301 -23.66 -13.48 11.35
CA PHE A 301 -24.33 -13.78 12.61
C PHE A 301 -23.78 -15.07 13.21
N ILE A 302 -23.33 -15.03 14.46
CA ILE A 302 -22.78 -16.15 15.19
C ILE A 302 -23.74 -16.44 16.34
N HIS A 303 -24.31 -17.64 16.35
CA HIS A 303 -25.13 -18.10 17.45
C HIS A 303 -24.24 -18.82 18.48
N GLU A 304 -24.05 -18.20 19.65
CA GLU A 304 -23.41 -18.87 20.78
C GLU A 304 -24.30 -20.02 21.22
N GLN A 305 -23.83 -21.26 21.11
CA GLN A 305 -24.49 -22.39 21.76
C GLN A 305 -24.30 -22.22 23.28
N LYS A 306 -25.41 -22.14 24.02
CA LYS A 306 -25.43 -22.07 25.48
C LYS A 306 -24.92 -23.37 26.09
#